data_2b6b9921e6ee6c5c7e1d04cb0099395a
#
_entry.id   2b6b9921e6ee6c5c7e1d04cb0099395a
#
_cell.length_a   1.000
_cell.length_b   1.000
_cell.length_c   1.000
_cell.angle_alpha   90.00
_cell.angle_beta   90.00
_cell.angle_gamma   90.00
#
_symmetry.space_group_name_H-M   'P 1'
#
loop_
_entity.id
_entity.type
_entity.pdbx_description
1 polymer ?
#
loop_
_entity_poly.entity_id
_entity_poly.type
_entity_poly.pdbx_seq_one_letter_code
_entity_poly.pdbx_strand_id
1 'polypeptide(L)' 'MQKMPLKTLNSLEPGDTAVIKEFEANSRLQSRLVEMGLLSGIKVRMIKKTPFYGPLEVKIRSYHLSLRWQDAEQILVI' A
#
# COMPACT_ATOMS: atom_id res chain seq x y z
N MET A 1 20.14 18.72 1.50
CA MET A 1 18.74 18.53 1.30
C MET A 1 18.26 17.13 1.63
N GLN A 2 17.23 17.05 2.40
CA GLN A 2 16.67 15.79 2.82
C GLN A 2 15.69 15.25 1.80
N LYS A 3 15.83 13.99 1.50
CA LYS A 3 14.92 13.33 0.62
C LYS A 3 14.09 12.37 1.44
N MET A 4 12.77 12.48 1.36
CA MET A 4 11.92 11.56 2.07
C MET A 4 12.11 10.17 1.50
N PRO A 5 12.53 9.21 2.31
CA PRO A 5 12.71 7.87 1.81
C PRO A 5 11.37 7.23 1.46
N LEU A 6 11.33 6.53 0.34
CA LEU A 6 10.16 5.76 0.00
C LEU A 6 10.19 4.45 0.75
N LYS A 7 9.01 4.00 1.16
CA LYS A 7 8.84 2.73 1.83
C LYS A 7 7.85 1.90 1.04
N THR A 8 7.87 0.61 1.28
CA THR A 8 6.83 -0.24 0.70
C THR A 8 5.62 -0.22 1.63
N LEU A 9 4.45 -0.44 1.04
CA LEU A 9 3.22 -0.44 1.81
C LEU A 9 3.24 -1.50 2.91
N ASN A 10 3.82 -2.67 2.62
CA ASN A 10 3.85 -3.74 3.60
C ASN A 10 4.82 -3.48 4.76
N SER A 11 5.57 -2.39 4.70
CA SER A 11 6.45 -2.04 5.82
C SER A 11 5.74 -1.22 6.89
N LEU A 12 4.53 -0.77 6.62
CA LEU A 12 3.78 -0.02 7.62
C LEU A 12 3.30 -0.94 8.72
N GLU A 13 3.21 -0.39 9.93
CA GLU A 13 2.66 -1.12 11.05
C GLU A 13 1.20 -0.72 11.24
N PRO A 14 0.40 -1.58 11.91
CA PRO A 14 -0.99 -1.22 12.14
C PRO A 14 -1.11 0.14 12.82
N GLY A 15 -1.98 0.98 12.26
CA GLY A 15 -2.16 2.34 12.74
C GLY A 15 -1.37 3.38 11.96
N ASP A 16 -0.35 2.96 11.23
CA ASP A 16 0.44 3.89 10.42
C ASP A 16 -0.35 4.35 9.21
N THR A 17 -0.13 5.60 8.82
CA THR A 17 -0.70 6.15 7.59
C THR A 17 0.43 6.58 6.67
N ALA A 18 0.12 6.59 5.39
CA ALA A 18 1.08 7.00 4.39
C ALA A 18 0.32 7.43 3.15
N VAL A 19 1.04 7.99 2.19
CA VAL A 19 0.46 8.41 0.92
C VAL A 19 1.10 7.57 -0.17
N ILE A 20 0.27 7.02 -1.05
CA ILE A 20 0.76 6.21 -2.15
C ILE A 20 1.53 7.12 -3.10
N LYS A 21 2.75 6.74 -3.41
CA LYS A 21 3.61 7.53 -4.26
C LYS A 21 3.69 6.95 -5.67
N GLU A 22 4.01 5.68 -5.76
CA GLU A 22 4.11 5.04 -7.06
C GLU A 22 4.11 3.53 -6.89
N PHE A 23 3.99 2.83 -8.01
CA PHE A 23 3.99 1.39 -8.05
C PHE A 23 5.24 0.91 -8.76
N GLU A 24 5.90 -0.07 -8.17
CA GLU A 24 6.98 -0.76 -8.86
C GLU A 24 6.46 -1.93 -9.67
N ALA A 25 5.18 -2.11 -9.62
CA ALA A 25 4.55 -3.27 -10.21
C ALA A 25 4.57 -3.22 -11.72
N ASN A 26 4.41 -4.38 -12.33
CA ASN A 26 4.19 -4.42 -13.74
C ASN A 26 2.79 -3.82 -14.03
N SER A 27 2.52 -3.55 -15.30
CA SER A 27 1.30 -2.85 -15.65
C SER A 27 0.04 -3.61 -15.27
N ARG A 28 0.10 -4.94 -15.25
CA ARG A 28 -1.07 -5.74 -14.90
C ARG A 28 -1.47 -5.54 -13.44
N LEU A 29 -0.50 -5.63 -12.53
CA LEU A 29 -0.78 -5.42 -11.13
C LEU A 29 -1.21 -3.99 -10.88
N GLN A 30 -0.55 -3.04 -11.51
CA GLN A 30 -0.89 -1.63 -11.34
C GLN A 30 -2.34 -1.38 -11.77
N SER A 31 -2.75 -1.96 -12.90
CA SER A 31 -4.13 -1.77 -13.36
C SER A 31 -5.13 -2.31 -12.36
N ARG A 32 -4.86 -3.47 -11.78
CA ARG A 32 -5.75 -4.05 -10.79
C ARG A 32 -5.85 -3.16 -9.56
N LEU A 33 -4.73 -2.64 -9.10
CA LEU A 33 -4.72 -1.81 -7.90
C LEU A 33 -5.44 -0.48 -8.15
N VAL A 34 -5.28 0.07 -9.34
CA VAL A 34 -5.96 1.30 -9.70
C VAL A 34 -7.48 1.08 -9.71
N GLU A 35 -7.93 -0.06 -10.22
CA GLU A 35 -9.34 -0.39 -10.22
C GLU A 35 -9.90 -0.49 -8.80
N MET A 36 -9.03 -0.86 -7.85
CA MET A 36 -9.43 -0.95 -6.46
C MET A 36 -9.33 0.38 -5.73
N GLY A 37 -8.90 1.43 -6.42
CA GLY A 37 -8.84 2.76 -5.81
C GLY A 37 -7.47 3.13 -5.26
N LEU A 38 -6.48 2.30 -5.44
CA LEU A 38 -5.12 2.57 -4.94
C LEU A 38 -4.38 3.43 -5.95
N LEU A 39 -4.60 4.72 -5.87
CA LEU A 39 -4.05 5.68 -6.81
C LEU A 39 -2.92 6.46 -6.15
N SER A 40 -1.99 6.92 -6.97
CA SER A 40 -0.95 7.83 -6.50
C SER A 40 -1.60 9.04 -5.85
N GLY A 41 -1.09 9.42 -4.68
CA GLY A 41 -1.62 10.55 -3.95
C GLY A 41 -2.71 10.20 -2.94
N ILE A 42 -3.17 8.95 -2.93
CA ILE A 42 -4.21 8.51 -2.01
C ILE A 42 -3.59 8.17 -0.67
N LYS A 43 -4.25 8.62 0.40
CA LYS A 43 -3.83 8.30 1.75
C LYS A 43 -4.29 6.89 2.11
N VAL A 44 -3.41 6.12 2.71
CA VAL A 44 -3.70 4.75 3.08
C VAL A 44 -3.30 4.54 4.54
N ARG A 45 -4.07 3.73 5.24
CA ARG A 45 -3.78 3.40 6.63
C ARG A 45 -3.69 1.89 6.78
N MET A 46 -2.64 1.43 7.42
CA MET A 46 -2.50 0.01 7.71
C MET A 46 -3.39 -0.35 8.88
N ILE A 47 -4.28 -1.30 8.67
CA ILE A 47 -5.23 -1.71 9.72
C ILE A 47 -4.74 -2.97 10.38
N LYS A 48 -4.34 -3.97 9.59
CA LYS A 48 -4.02 -5.27 10.14
C LYS A 48 -3.00 -5.97 9.26
N LYS A 49 -2.08 -6.68 9.89
CA LYS A 49 -1.09 -7.49 9.19
C LYS A 49 -1.21 -8.92 9.69
N THR A 50 -1.25 -9.85 8.76
CA THR A 50 -1.29 -11.27 9.10
C THR A 50 0.14 -11.77 9.22
N PRO A 51 0.47 -12.57 10.25
CA PRO A 51 1.82 -13.08 10.41
C PRO A 51 2.25 -13.94 9.23
N PHE A 52 3.57 -14.09 9.09
CA PHE A 52 4.18 -14.98 8.11
C PHE A 52 3.86 -14.57 6.68
N TYR A 53 3.92 -13.25 6.42
CA TYR A 53 3.73 -12.72 5.07
C TYR A 53 2.34 -12.99 4.51
N GLY A 54 1.35 -13.08 5.42
CA GLY A 54 -0.02 -13.24 4.99
C GLY A 54 -0.63 -11.94 4.51
N PRO A 55 -1.91 -11.95 4.19
CA PRO A 55 -2.55 -10.75 3.64
C PRO A 55 -2.57 -9.59 4.61
N LEU A 56 -2.66 -8.40 4.05
CA LEU A 56 -2.72 -7.15 4.79
C LEU A 56 -4.09 -6.54 4.58
N GLU A 57 -4.56 -5.83 5.59
CA GLU A 57 -5.78 -5.07 5.45
C GLU A 57 -5.45 -3.59 5.59
N VAL A 58 -5.84 -2.80 4.61
CA VAL A 58 -5.61 -1.36 4.63
C VAL A 58 -6.92 -0.64 4.42
N LYS A 59 -6.97 0.59 4.88
CA LYS A 59 -8.14 1.43 4.69
C LYS A 59 -7.77 2.57 3.75
N ILE A 60 -8.60 2.78 2.72
CA ILE A 60 -8.46 3.91 1.83
C ILE A 60 -9.83 4.57 1.75
N ARG A 61 -9.86 5.90 1.94
CA ARG A 61 -11.11 6.65 1.96
C ARG A 61 -12.05 6.03 2.97
N SER A 62 -13.19 5.48 2.53
CA SER A 62 -14.20 4.98 3.44
C SER A 62 -14.34 3.47 3.42
N TYR A 63 -13.41 2.75 2.81
CA TYR A 63 -13.53 1.30 2.77
C TYR A 63 -12.20 0.62 2.98
N HIS A 64 -12.28 -0.67 3.27
CA HIS A 64 -11.12 -1.51 3.55
C HIS A 64 -10.79 -2.37 2.36
N LEU A 65 -9.50 -2.66 2.20
CA LEU A 65 -8.99 -3.50 1.13
C LEU A 65 -8.08 -4.54 1.72
N SER A 66 -8.18 -5.76 1.20
CA SER A 66 -7.24 -6.81 1.56
C SER A 66 -6.26 -6.99 0.42
N LEU A 67 -4.99 -7.01 0.74
CA LEU A 67 -3.93 -7.13 -0.26
C LEU A 67 -3.00 -8.27 0.10
N ARG A 68 -2.46 -8.92 -0.92
CA ARG A 68 -1.41 -9.91 -0.68
C ARG A 68 -0.14 -9.19 -0.27
N TRP A 69 0.67 -9.88 0.53
CA TRP A 69 1.95 -9.34 0.96
C TRP A 69 2.79 -8.89 -0.23
N GLN A 70 2.88 -9.76 -1.26
CA GLN A 70 3.69 -9.46 -2.43
C GLN A 70 3.19 -8.25 -3.19
N ASP A 71 1.88 -8.07 -3.23
CA ASP A 71 1.31 -6.92 -3.94
C ASP A 71 1.63 -5.64 -3.20
N ALA A 72 1.52 -5.65 -1.88
CA ALA A 72 1.84 -4.47 -1.08
C ALA A 72 3.32 -4.12 -1.18
N GLU A 73 4.16 -5.10 -1.41
CA GLU A 73 5.59 -4.86 -1.56
C GLU A 73 5.91 -4.05 -2.80
N GLN A 74 5.02 -4.07 -3.79
CA GLN A 74 5.19 -3.34 -5.05
C GLN A 74 4.65 -1.92 -4.97
N ILE A 75 4.08 -1.52 -3.84
CA ILE A 75 3.48 -0.20 -3.71
C ILE A 75 4.40 0.64 -2.82
N LEU A 76 4.87 1.74 -3.38
CA LEU A 76 5.75 2.65 -2.66
C LEU A 76 4.94 3.78 -2.05
N VAL A 77 5.21 4.06 -0.80
CA VAL A 77 4.48 5.09 -0.05
C VAL A 77 5.48 6.04 0.59
N ILE A 78 4.93 7.16 1.01
CA ILE A 78 5.74 8.19 1.65
C ILE A 78 5.01 8.77 2.86
#